data_ceb2ac5cee10ec4d9dc145841c0f5769
#
_entry.id   ceb2ac5cee10ec4d9dc145841c0f5769
#
_cell.length_a   1.000
_cell.length_b   1.000
_cell.length_c   1.000
_cell.angle_alpha   90.00
_cell.angle_beta   90.00
_cell.angle_gamma   90.00
#
_symmetry.space_group_name_H-M   'P 1'
#
loop_
_entity.id
_entity.type
_entity.pdbx_description
1 polymer ?
#
loop_
_entity_poly.entity_id
_entity_poly.type
_entity_poly.pdbx_seq_one_letter_code
_entity_poly.pdbx_strand_id
1 'polypeptide(L)'
;MRAFFEYLGSLDVLWTVIFRAVIATVIGGIIGMERGKQGRAAGMRTHILVCLGATLTAMTGMYAVTYLNFDSDPLRISAQVISGIGFLGVGTILIKGRFQITGLTTAAGLWTVAAVGLALGIGFYEGAIVTFLLAVAATTIMARLEYRITRKNTRFGIYIEITSDKSVRDMITHLENEFPTTDIQVTPPRSNTAGNVGIEANVHTTEREYSSLTPKTMVTALEELEYVVFAIESI
;
A
#
# COMPACT_ATOMS: atom_id res chain seq x y z
N MET A 1 21.22 34.59 -25.90
CA MET A 1 22.02 33.47 -26.43
C MET A 1 23.38 33.34 -25.75
N ARG A 2 24.20 34.41 -25.61
CA ARG A 2 25.50 34.34 -24.89
C ARG A 2 25.37 33.80 -23.44
N ALA A 3 24.47 34.32 -22.65
CA ALA A 3 24.24 33.88 -21.26
C ALA A 3 23.80 32.41 -21.16
N PHE A 4 23.07 31.90 -22.17
CA PHE A 4 22.68 30.50 -22.24
C PHE A 4 23.87 29.58 -22.50
N PHE A 5 24.83 30.01 -23.34
CA PHE A 5 26.04 29.22 -23.64
C PHE A 5 27.08 29.35 -22.52
N GLU A 6 27.21 30.50 -21.86
CA GLU A 6 28.02 30.65 -20.64
C GLU A 6 27.53 29.78 -19.51
N TYR A 7 26.20 29.62 -19.41
CA TYR A 7 25.56 28.73 -18.44
C TYR A 7 25.77 27.25 -18.76
N LEU A 8 25.63 26.82 -20.03
CA LEU A 8 25.99 25.47 -20.47
C LEU A 8 27.51 25.21 -20.33
N GLY A 9 28.33 26.25 -20.25
CA GLY A 9 29.76 26.16 -20.03
C GLY A 9 30.19 25.82 -18.61
N SER A 10 29.27 25.88 -17.60
CA SER A 10 29.59 25.39 -16.28
C SER A 10 29.33 23.89 -16.21
N LEU A 11 30.33 23.07 -16.59
CA LEU A 11 30.33 21.61 -16.45
C LEU A 11 29.90 21.18 -15.05
N ASP A 12 30.18 22.00 -14.03
CA ASP A 12 29.79 21.74 -12.63
C ASP A 12 28.29 21.65 -12.42
N VAL A 13 27.49 22.48 -13.11
CA VAL A 13 26.01 22.40 -12.98
C VAL A 13 25.47 21.15 -13.64
N LEU A 14 25.97 20.81 -14.83
CA LEU A 14 25.54 19.59 -15.53
C LEU A 14 25.88 18.35 -14.72
N TRP A 15 27.09 18.26 -14.17
CA TRP A 15 27.48 17.14 -13.32
C TRP A 15 26.65 17.05 -12.05
N THR A 16 26.33 18.19 -11.44
CA THR A 16 25.43 18.22 -10.26
C THR A 16 24.04 17.69 -10.59
N VAL A 17 23.46 18.09 -11.73
CA VAL A 17 22.14 17.62 -12.17
C VAL A 17 22.17 16.12 -12.43
N ILE A 18 23.18 15.61 -13.20
CA ILE A 18 23.33 14.19 -13.50
C ILE A 18 23.48 13.39 -12.21
N PHE A 19 24.37 13.81 -11.30
CA PHE A 19 24.63 13.14 -10.04
C PHE A 19 23.37 13.00 -9.20
N ARG A 20 22.64 14.09 -8.99
CA ARG A 20 21.38 14.08 -8.22
C ARG A 20 20.31 13.21 -8.88
N ALA A 21 20.17 13.29 -10.19
CA ALA A 21 19.21 12.47 -10.93
C ALA A 21 19.54 10.97 -10.87
N VAL A 22 20.83 10.59 -10.97
CA VAL A 22 21.27 9.20 -10.82
C VAL A 22 20.97 8.68 -9.42
N ILE A 23 21.30 9.44 -8.37
CA ILE A 23 20.99 9.03 -6.99
C ILE A 23 19.48 8.90 -6.79
N ALA A 24 18.69 9.83 -7.29
CA ALA A 24 17.22 9.78 -7.21
C ALA A 24 16.66 8.53 -7.90
N THR A 25 17.23 8.17 -9.06
CA THR A 25 16.87 6.94 -9.79
C THR A 25 17.20 5.70 -8.99
N VAL A 26 18.38 5.63 -8.39
CA VAL A 26 18.82 4.48 -7.58
C VAL A 26 17.94 4.34 -6.34
N ILE A 27 17.73 5.41 -5.58
CA ILE A 27 16.92 5.39 -4.36
C ILE A 27 15.46 5.03 -4.67
N GLY A 28 14.85 5.70 -5.65
CA GLY A 28 13.49 5.38 -6.10
C GLY A 28 13.38 3.94 -6.62
N GLY A 29 14.41 3.48 -7.34
CA GLY A 29 14.49 2.11 -7.85
C GLY A 29 14.54 1.05 -6.73
N ILE A 30 15.36 1.25 -5.70
CA ILE A 30 15.51 0.32 -4.57
C ILE A 30 14.18 0.20 -3.80
N ILE A 31 13.58 1.34 -3.41
CA ILE A 31 12.30 1.34 -2.68
C ILE A 31 11.21 0.71 -3.55
N GLY A 32 11.10 1.14 -4.82
CA GLY A 32 10.07 0.66 -5.71
C GLY A 32 10.22 -0.81 -6.11
N MET A 33 11.43 -1.35 -6.18
CA MET A 33 11.70 -2.77 -6.42
C MET A 33 11.19 -3.63 -5.25
N GLU A 34 11.45 -3.20 -4.03
CA GLU A 34 10.95 -3.86 -2.82
C GLU A 34 9.42 -3.88 -2.81
N ARG A 35 8.77 -2.74 -3.10
CA ARG A 35 7.31 -2.63 -3.21
C ARG A 35 6.73 -3.52 -4.31
N GLY A 36 7.38 -3.57 -5.47
CA GLY A 36 6.97 -4.42 -6.59
C GLY A 36 7.06 -5.92 -6.27
N LYS A 37 8.11 -6.36 -5.56
CA LYS A 37 8.23 -7.76 -5.08
C LYS A 37 7.11 -8.18 -4.13
N GLN A 38 6.54 -7.24 -3.40
CA GLN A 38 5.40 -7.49 -2.50
C GLN A 38 4.03 -7.37 -3.20
N GLY A 39 3.99 -7.18 -4.52
CA GLY A 39 2.74 -7.04 -5.28
C GLY A 39 1.97 -5.77 -4.97
N ARG A 40 2.64 -4.70 -4.52
CA ARG A 40 1.99 -3.42 -4.20
C ARG A 40 1.66 -2.63 -5.47
N ALA A 41 0.62 -1.79 -5.40
CA ALA A 41 0.08 -1.03 -6.53
C ALA A 41 1.12 -0.12 -7.23
N ALA A 42 2.02 0.52 -6.47
CA ALA A 42 3.12 1.31 -7.01
C ALA A 42 4.45 0.55 -6.91
N GLY A 43 5.06 0.26 -8.06
CA GLY A 43 6.32 -0.47 -8.18
C GLY A 43 7.51 0.42 -8.53
N MET A 44 8.57 -0.20 -9.07
CA MET A 44 9.87 0.44 -9.34
C MET A 44 9.75 1.69 -10.23
N ARG A 45 9.04 1.59 -11.35
CA ARG A 45 8.90 2.71 -12.31
C ARG A 45 8.25 3.94 -11.66
N THR A 46 7.19 3.74 -10.91
CA THR A 46 6.45 4.81 -10.23
C THR A 46 7.33 5.53 -9.21
N HIS A 47 8.07 4.79 -8.37
CA HIS A 47 8.95 5.38 -7.37
C HIS A 47 10.13 6.13 -8.00
N ILE A 48 10.73 5.61 -9.08
CA ILE A 48 11.79 6.31 -9.82
C ILE A 48 11.27 7.63 -10.36
N LEU A 49 10.12 7.63 -11.05
CA LEU A 49 9.57 8.83 -11.67
C LEU A 49 9.17 9.89 -10.64
N VAL A 50 8.60 9.48 -9.51
CA VAL A 50 8.26 10.38 -8.41
C VAL A 50 9.51 10.99 -7.79
N CYS A 51 10.55 10.19 -7.51
CA CYS A 51 11.80 10.68 -6.94
C CYS A 51 12.50 11.66 -7.89
N LEU A 52 12.63 11.31 -9.17
CA LEU A 52 13.22 12.18 -10.20
C LEU A 52 12.45 13.47 -10.38
N GLY A 53 11.12 13.40 -10.50
CA GLY A 53 10.28 14.59 -10.67
C GLY A 53 10.41 15.56 -9.49
N ALA A 54 10.39 15.02 -8.26
CA ALA A 54 10.61 15.82 -7.05
C ALA A 54 12.01 16.44 -7.02
N THR A 55 13.05 15.65 -7.36
CA THR A 55 14.44 16.15 -7.42
C THR A 55 14.57 17.28 -8.42
N LEU A 56 14.05 17.11 -9.63
CA LEU A 56 14.10 18.16 -10.66
C LEU A 56 13.33 19.40 -10.23
N THR A 57 12.16 19.25 -9.60
CA THR A 57 11.36 20.39 -9.13
C THR A 57 12.12 21.21 -8.11
N ALA A 58 12.79 20.57 -7.14
CA ALA A 58 13.60 21.28 -6.14
C ALA A 58 14.81 21.97 -6.78
N MET A 59 15.51 21.30 -7.70
CA MET A 59 16.60 21.92 -8.47
C MET A 59 16.12 23.14 -9.27
N THR A 60 14.93 23.07 -9.88
CA THR A 60 14.35 24.18 -10.66
C THR A 60 14.09 25.41 -9.79
N GLY A 61 13.57 25.23 -8.56
CA GLY A 61 13.38 26.33 -7.62
C GLY A 61 14.70 26.97 -7.21
N MET A 62 15.70 26.17 -6.88
CA MET A 62 17.05 26.67 -6.54
C MET A 62 17.70 27.37 -7.74
N TYR A 63 17.54 26.81 -8.94
CA TYR A 63 18.07 27.41 -10.17
C TYR A 63 17.48 28.79 -10.45
N ALA A 64 16.16 28.95 -10.31
CA ALA A 64 15.47 30.21 -10.55
C ALA A 64 16.00 31.34 -9.66
N VAL A 65 16.26 31.05 -8.40
CA VAL A 65 16.80 32.04 -7.46
C VAL A 65 18.30 32.31 -7.67
N THR A 66 19.09 31.21 -7.82
CA THR A 66 20.55 31.31 -7.83
C THR A 66 21.10 31.86 -9.15
N TYR A 67 20.53 31.47 -10.29
CA TYR A 67 21.05 31.76 -11.62
C TYR A 67 20.21 32.77 -12.41
N LEU A 68 18.88 32.77 -12.20
CA LEU A 68 18.01 33.71 -12.89
C LEU A 68 17.70 34.97 -12.05
N ASN A 69 18.19 35.00 -10.80
CA ASN A 69 18.01 36.08 -9.84
C ASN A 69 16.53 36.43 -9.58
N PHE A 70 15.66 35.40 -9.58
CA PHE A 70 14.26 35.61 -9.21
C PHE A 70 14.16 35.87 -7.70
N ASP A 71 13.50 36.95 -7.34
CA ASP A 71 13.17 37.25 -5.94
C ASP A 71 11.92 36.42 -5.52
N SER A 72 12.15 35.15 -5.20
CA SER A 72 11.10 34.24 -4.81
C SER A 72 11.65 33.17 -3.85
N ASP A 73 10.75 32.55 -3.07
CA ASP A 73 11.08 31.41 -2.25
C ASP A 73 11.43 30.19 -3.14
N PRO A 74 12.68 29.68 -3.09
CA PRO A 74 13.11 28.55 -3.90
C PRO A 74 12.35 27.24 -3.58
N LEU A 75 11.77 27.12 -2.38
CA LEU A 75 11.02 25.92 -1.97
C LEU A 75 9.52 26.00 -2.31
N ARG A 76 9.04 27.10 -2.84
CA ARG A 76 7.62 27.31 -3.14
C ARG A 76 7.07 26.25 -4.09
N ILE A 77 7.78 25.91 -5.17
CA ILE A 77 7.36 24.87 -6.11
C ILE A 77 7.51 23.48 -5.49
N SER A 78 8.49 23.27 -4.62
CA SER A 78 8.67 22.03 -3.88
C SER A 78 7.51 21.74 -2.92
N ALA A 79 6.96 22.77 -2.28
CA ALA A 79 5.78 22.67 -1.43
C ALA A 79 4.56 22.14 -2.21
N GLN A 80 4.42 22.52 -3.50
CA GLN A 80 3.34 22.03 -4.37
C GLN A 80 3.50 20.53 -4.72
N VAL A 81 4.75 20.03 -4.80
CA VAL A 81 5.01 18.60 -5.00
C VAL A 81 4.47 17.80 -3.81
N ILE A 82 4.76 18.24 -2.58
CA ILE A 82 4.30 17.58 -1.35
C ILE A 82 2.77 17.57 -1.26
N SER A 83 2.12 18.66 -1.66
CA SER A 83 0.66 18.72 -1.74
C SER A 83 0.12 17.82 -2.86
N GLY A 84 0.71 17.88 -4.05
CA GLY A 84 0.25 17.18 -5.25
C GLY A 84 0.45 15.67 -5.18
N ILE A 85 1.50 15.17 -4.51
CA ILE A 85 1.75 13.72 -4.38
C ILE A 85 0.63 13.00 -3.64
N GLY A 86 -0.14 13.73 -2.81
CA GLY A 86 -1.33 13.20 -2.14
C GLY A 86 -2.35 12.64 -3.12
N PHE A 87 -2.52 13.25 -4.30
CA PHE A 87 -3.42 12.75 -5.35
C PHE A 87 -2.99 11.36 -5.87
N LEU A 88 -1.70 11.16 -6.14
CA LEU A 88 -1.17 9.85 -6.52
C LEU A 88 -1.30 8.84 -5.37
N GLY A 89 -1.08 9.29 -4.13
CA GLY A 89 -1.27 8.47 -2.94
C GLY A 89 -2.70 7.94 -2.83
N VAL A 90 -3.70 8.80 -2.94
CA VAL A 90 -5.12 8.41 -2.92
C VAL A 90 -5.43 7.42 -4.03
N GLY A 91 -4.85 7.59 -5.24
CA GLY A 91 -5.02 6.66 -6.36
C GLY A 91 -4.52 5.22 -6.08
N THR A 92 -3.72 5.01 -5.05
CA THR A 92 -3.26 3.67 -4.63
C THR A 92 -4.09 3.06 -3.50
N ILE A 93 -5.00 3.81 -2.88
CA ILE A 93 -5.84 3.37 -1.78
C ILE A 93 -7.12 2.75 -2.35
N LEU A 94 -7.33 1.47 -2.05
CA LEU A 94 -8.49 0.71 -2.50
C LEU A 94 -9.26 0.20 -1.28
N ILE A 95 -10.58 0.31 -1.35
CA ILE A 95 -11.48 -0.30 -0.39
C ILE A 95 -11.90 -1.65 -0.97
N LYS A 96 -11.52 -2.73 -0.30
CA LYS A 96 -11.93 -4.10 -0.62
C LYS A 96 -13.01 -4.54 0.35
N GLY A 97 -14.18 -4.92 -0.19
CA GLY A 97 -15.31 -5.26 0.64
C GLY A 97 -15.78 -4.08 1.52
N ARG A 98 -16.41 -4.38 2.63
CA ARG A 98 -17.00 -3.34 3.50
C ARG A 98 -16.01 -2.66 4.46
N PHE A 99 -14.88 -3.30 4.80
CA PHE A 99 -14.02 -2.82 5.91
C PHE A 99 -12.52 -2.93 5.67
N GLN A 100 -12.05 -3.41 4.52
CA GLN A 100 -10.61 -3.59 4.29
C GLN A 100 -10.05 -2.48 3.39
N ILE A 101 -9.30 -1.57 4.00
CA ILE A 101 -8.58 -0.51 3.28
C ILE A 101 -7.17 -1.02 2.98
N THR A 102 -6.81 -1.05 1.70
CA THR A 102 -5.47 -1.43 1.23
C THR A 102 -4.78 -0.25 0.53
N GLY A 103 -3.44 -0.26 0.46
CA GLY A 103 -2.69 0.79 -0.24
C GLY A 103 -2.15 1.92 0.61
N LEU A 104 -2.51 2.05 1.90
CA LEU A 104 -2.06 3.12 2.79
C LEU A 104 -0.52 3.19 2.87
N THR A 105 0.16 2.06 3.06
CA THR A 105 1.64 2.01 3.08
C THR A 105 2.24 2.40 1.73
N THR A 106 1.57 2.08 0.62
CA THR A 106 2.01 2.47 -0.73
C THR A 106 1.91 4.00 -0.90
N ALA A 107 0.80 4.59 -0.47
CA ALA A 107 0.60 6.03 -0.50
C ALA A 107 1.66 6.78 0.34
N ALA A 108 1.91 6.32 1.58
CA ALA A 108 2.95 6.86 2.45
C ALA A 108 4.35 6.70 1.84
N GLY A 109 4.63 5.57 1.17
CA GLY A 109 5.89 5.33 0.45
C GLY A 109 6.13 6.31 -0.68
N LEU A 110 5.12 6.59 -1.51
CA LEU A 110 5.20 7.59 -2.57
C LEU A 110 5.46 8.99 -2.03
N TRP A 111 4.80 9.36 -0.93
CA TRP A 111 5.03 10.64 -0.25
C TRP A 111 6.46 10.75 0.27
N THR A 112 6.96 9.69 0.92
CA THR A 112 8.33 9.63 1.44
C THR A 112 9.37 9.74 0.33
N VAL A 113 9.17 9.03 -0.79
CA VAL A 113 10.09 9.08 -1.94
C VAL A 113 10.11 10.46 -2.60
N ALA A 114 8.96 11.16 -2.65
CA ALA A 114 8.93 12.55 -3.11
C ALA A 114 9.73 13.47 -2.18
N ALA A 115 9.57 13.34 -0.86
CA ALA A 115 10.33 14.12 0.12
C ALA A 115 11.85 13.87 0.01
N VAL A 116 12.27 12.62 -0.17
CA VAL A 116 13.67 12.24 -0.43
C VAL A 116 14.17 12.90 -1.72
N GLY A 117 13.37 12.87 -2.80
CA GLY A 117 13.70 13.53 -4.05
C GLY A 117 13.90 15.04 -3.90
N LEU A 118 13.01 15.72 -3.16
CA LEU A 118 13.17 17.15 -2.86
C LEU A 118 14.45 17.43 -2.09
N ALA A 119 14.77 16.63 -1.08
CA ALA A 119 16.01 16.76 -0.30
C ALA A 119 17.26 16.59 -1.19
N LEU A 120 17.28 15.61 -2.10
CA LEU A 120 18.35 15.46 -3.08
C LEU A 120 18.45 16.68 -4.01
N GLY A 121 17.31 17.21 -4.45
CA GLY A 121 17.25 18.36 -5.35
C GLY A 121 17.83 19.63 -4.77
N ILE A 122 17.68 19.88 -3.46
CA ILE A 122 18.31 21.03 -2.78
C ILE A 122 19.75 20.75 -2.31
N GLY A 123 20.21 19.48 -2.37
CA GLY A 123 21.53 19.07 -1.90
C GLY A 123 21.61 18.66 -0.44
N PHE A 124 20.47 18.41 0.22
CA PHE A 124 20.41 17.89 1.60
C PHE A 124 20.55 16.36 1.60
N TYR A 125 21.74 15.88 1.24
CA TYR A 125 22.03 14.45 1.05
C TYR A 125 21.91 13.65 2.33
N GLU A 126 22.33 14.18 3.48
CA GLU A 126 22.25 13.52 4.77
C GLU A 126 20.80 13.20 5.13
N GLY A 127 19.90 14.16 4.98
CA GLY A 127 18.48 13.95 5.21
C GLY A 127 17.86 12.94 4.24
N ALA A 128 18.26 13.01 2.97
CA ALA A 128 17.80 12.08 1.95
C ALA A 128 18.24 10.63 2.27
N ILE A 129 19.51 10.42 2.61
CA ILE A 129 20.06 9.09 2.89
C ILE A 129 19.46 8.49 4.17
N VAL A 130 19.40 9.28 5.25
CA VAL A 130 18.82 8.81 6.52
C VAL A 130 17.36 8.42 6.33
N THR A 131 16.57 9.28 5.66
CA THR A 131 15.15 9.00 5.38
C THR A 131 14.99 7.76 4.50
N PHE A 132 15.81 7.62 3.46
CA PHE A 132 15.83 6.44 2.60
C PHE A 132 16.08 5.15 3.39
N LEU A 133 17.12 5.13 4.23
CA LEU A 133 17.48 3.94 5.03
C LEU A 133 16.36 3.56 6.01
N LEU A 134 15.77 4.57 6.68
CA LEU A 134 14.66 4.35 7.61
C LEU A 134 13.39 3.89 6.87
N ALA A 135 13.11 4.42 5.69
CA ALA A 135 11.97 3.99 4.88
C ALA A 135 12.12 2.53 4.43
N VAL A 136 13.30 2.13 3.96
CA VAL A 136 13.59 0.73 3.61
C VAL A 136 13.48 -0.16 4.85
N ALA A 137 14.03 0.25 5.99
CA ALA A 137 13.92 -0.50 7.24
C ALA A 137 12.44 -0.67 7.67
N ALA A 138 11.65 0.40 7.61
CA ALA A 138 10.23 0.35 7.96
C ALA A 138 9.44 -0.60 7.06
N THR A 139 9.68 -0.58 5.76
CA THR A 139 8.93 -1.40 4.81
C THR A 139 9.38 -2.86 4.74
N THR A 140 10.63 -3.16 5.14
CA THR A 140 11.18 -4.53 5.10
C THR A 140 11.25 -5.19 6.47
N ILE A 141 11.88 -4.52 7.44
CA ILE A 141 12.14 -5.10 8.77
C ILE A 141 10.85 -5.10 9.59
N MET A 142 10.16 -3.94 9.66
CA MET A 142 8.92 -3.84 10.44
C MET A 142 7.81 -4.73 9.86
N ALA A 143 7.70 -4.83 8.53
CA ALA A 143 6.76 -5.74 7.89
C ALA A 143 7.01 -7.22 8.25
N ARG A 144 8.28 -7.64 8.36
CA ARG A 144 8.61 -9.01 8.82
C ARG A 144 8.30 -9.21 10.30
N LEU A 145 8.54 -8.20 11.12
CA LEU A 145 8.25 -8.26 12.56
C LEU A 145 6.73 -8.30 12.78
N GLU A 146 5.98 -7.44 12.10
CA GLU A 146 4.51 -7.43 12.11
C GLU A 146 3.95 -8.81 11.70
N TYR A 147 4.44 -9.37 10.59
CA TYR A 147 4.05 -10.71 10.16
C TYR A 147 4.31 -11.78 11.23
N ARG A 148 5.45 -11.73 11.93
CA ARG A 148 5.76 -12.68 13.02
C ARG A 148 4.85 -12.51 14.23
N ILE A 149 4.48 -11.27 14.57
CA ILE A 149 3.60 -10.97 15.70
C ILE A 149 2.15 -11.32 15.34
N THR A 150 1.70 -10.94 14.15
CA THR A 150 0.31 -11.11 13.71
C THR A 150 0.01 -12.56 13.31
N ARG A 151 1.03 -13.35 12.90
CA ARG A 151 0.86 -14.78 12.56
C ARG A 151 0.28 -15.62 13.69
N LYS A 152 0.35 -15.14 14.94
CA LYS A 152 -0.27 -15.81 16.08
C LYS A 152 -1.80 -15.77 16.07
N ASN A 153 -2.38 -14.84 15.31
CA ASN A 153 -3.82 -14.71 15.12
C ASN A 153 -4.14 -14.84 13.63
N THR A 154 -4.48 -16.03 13.19
CA THR A 154 -4.91 -16.28 11.82
C THR A 154 -6.38 -15.88 11.69
N ARG A 155 -6.67 -15.05 10.69
CA ARG A 155 -8.03 -14.64 10.34
C ARG A 155 -8.33 -15.13 8.93
N PHE A 156 -9.49 -15.75 8.74
CA PHE A 156 -9.98 -16.07 7.42
C PHE A 156 -11.48 -15.84 7.35
N GLY A 157 -11.95 -15.43 6.18
CA GLY A 157 -13.37 -15.26 5.92
C GLY A 157 -13.97 -16.54 5.35
N ILE A 158 -15.21 -16.82 5.71
CA ILE A 158 -16.00 -17.88 5.09
C ILE A 158 -17.30 -17.27 4.56
N TYR A 159 -17.64 -17.66 3.35
CA TYR A 159 -18.96 -17.44 2.76
C TYR A 159 -19.74 -18.75 2.73
N ILE A 160 -20.97 -18.71 3.20
CA ILE A 160 -21.87 -19.84 3.30
C ILE A 160 -23.16 -19.46 2.58
N GLU A 161 -23.65 -20.30 1.69
CA GLU A 161 -24.97 -20.14 1.10
C GLU A 161 -25.94 -21.20 1.64
N ILE A 162 -27.09 -20.77 2.15
CA ILE A 162 -28.11 -21.60 2.73
C ILE A 162 -29.42 -21.51 1.95
N THR A 163 -30.22 -22.58 1.99
CA THR A 163 -31.43 -22.75 1.18
C THR A 163 -32.67 -22.00 1.63
N SER A 164 -32.70 -21.45 2.83
CA SER A 164 -33.92 -20.85 3.40
C SER A 164 -33.62 -19.75 4.40
N ASP A 165 -34.44 -18.71 4.31
CA ASP A 165 -34.45 -17.59 5.25
C ASP A 165 -34.67 -18.04 6.71
N LYS A 166 -35.40 -19.12 6.92
CA LYS A 166 -35.65 -19.71 8.24
C LYS A 166 -34.41 -20.31 8.89
N SER A 167 -33.44 -20.74 8.11
CA SER A 167 -32.18 -21.34 8.58
C SER A 167 -31.10 -20.32 8.93
N VAL A 168 -31.31 -19.02 8.67
CA VAL A 168 -30.31 -17.97 8.93
C VAL A 168 -29.98 -17.88 10.43
N ARG A 169 -31.00 -17.89 11.29
CA ARG A 169 -30.81 -17.83 12.74
C ARG A 169 -30.05 -19.04 13.26
N ASP A 170 -30.41 -20.23 12.77
CA ASP A 170 -29.80 -21.48 13.21
C ASP A 170 -28.34 -21.53 12.77
N MET A 171 -28.03 -21.08 11.55
CA MET A 171 -26.66 -20.96 11.07
C MET A 171 -25.83 -19.96 11.88
N ILE A 172 -26.37 -18.76 12.17
CA ILE A 172 -25.68 -17.78 13.01
C ILE A 172 -25.39 -18.36 14.38
N THR A 173 -26.38 -18.99 15.02
CA THR A 173 -26.22 -19.62 16.33
C THR A 173 -25.20 -20.76 16.29
N HIS A 174 -25.19 -21.56 15.23
CA HIS A 174 -24.20 -22.62 15.02
C HIS A 174 -22.78 -22.04 14.90
N LEU A 175 -22.60 -21.00 14.07
CA LEU A 175 -21.32 -20.33 13.90
C LEU A 175 -20.78 -19.72 15.20
N GLU A 176 -21.66 -19.07 16.00
CA GLU A 176 -21.26 -18.46 17.26
C GLU A 176 -20.89 -19.49 18.34
N ASN A 177 -21.52 -20.66 18.34
CA ASN A 177 -21.29 -21.68 19.36
C ASN A 177 -20.11 -22.60 19.03
N GLU A 178 -19.95 -22.98 17.75
CA GLU A 178 -18.97 -23.98 17.34
C GLU A 178 -17.63 -23.37 16.87
N PHE A 179 -17.65 -22.09 16.46
CA PHE A 179 -16.47 -21.46 15.87
C PHE A 179 -16.22 -20.07 16.47
N PRO A 180 -14.95 -19.66 16.65
CA PRO A 180 -14.61 -18.31 17.11
C PRO A 180 -14.85 -17.29 15.99
N THR A 181 -16.11 -17.05 15.66
CA THR A 181 -16.54 -16.18 14.57
C THR A 181 -16.81 -14.76 15.05
N THR A 182 -16.54 -13.80 14.18
CA THR A 182 -16.88 -12.38 14.34
C THR A 182 -17.43 -11.82 13.04
N ASP A 183 -18.07 -10.66 13.13
CA ASP A 183 -18.56 -9.92 11.96
C ASP A 183 -19.44 -10.77 11.02
N ILE A 184 -20.39 -11.53 11.60
CA ILE A 184 -21.34 -12.32 10.81
C ILE A 184 -22.29 -11.37 10.09
N GLN A 185 -22.37 -11.51 8.76
CA GLN A 185 -23.19 -10.66 7.91
C GLN A 185 -24.06 -11.51 6.98
N VAL A 186 -25.31 -11.08 6.83
CA VAL A 186 -26.23 -11.65 5.85
C VAL A 186 -26.09 -10.88 4.54
N THR A 187 -25.84 -11.60 3.45
CA THR A 187 -25.58 -11.04 2.12
C THR A 187 -26.52 -11.69 1.07
N PRO A 188 -26.74 -11.05 -0.08
CA PRO A 188 -27.41 -11.73 -1.18
C PRO A 188 -26.67 -13.00 -1.60
N PRO A 189 -27.41 -14.02 -2.09
CA PRO A 189 -26.78 -15.27 -2.54
C PRO A 189 -25.88 -15.03 -3.75
N ARG A 190 -24.67 -15.59 -3.74
CA ARG A 190 -23.74 -15.51 -4.89
C ARG A 190 -24.18 -16.36 -6.07
N SER A 191 -24.98 -17.41 -5.82
CA SER A 191 -25.57 -18.24 -6.86
C SER A 191 -26.70 -17.54 -7.63
N ASN A 192 -27.19 -16.39 -7.18
CA ASN A 192 -28.42 -15.73 -7.67
C ASN A 192 -29.65 -16.62 -7.61
N THR A 193 -29.67 -17.69 -6.82
CA THR A 193 -30.82 -18.59 -6.67
C THR A 193 -31.87 -17.93 -5.77
N ALA A 194 -33.08 -17.80 -6.26
CA ALA A 194 -34.18 -17.24 -5.50
C ALA A 194 -34.50 -18.13 -4.27
N GLY A 195 -34.59 -17.51 -3.12
CA GLY A 195 -34.86 -18.21 -1.84
C GLY A 195 -33.60 -18.59 -1.06
N ASN A 196 -32.41 -18.52 -1.66
CA ASN A 196 -31.16 -18.71 -0.94
C ASN A 196 -30.71 -17.42 -0.24
N VAL A 197 -29.93 -17.59 0.83
CA VAL A 197 -29.34 -16.48 1.59
C VAL A 197 -27.85 -16.75 1.76
N GLY A 198 -27.02 -15.71 1.52
CA GLY A 198 -25.59 -15.74 1.77
C GLY A 198 -25.28 -15.28 3.20
N ILE A 199 -24.31 -15.92 3.84
CA ILE A 199 -23.77 -15.50 5.13
C ILE A 199 -22.26 -15.40 5.00
N GLU A 200 -21.70 -14.25 5.36
CA GLU A 200 -20.27 -14.06 5.49
C GLU A 200 -19.87 -13.94 6.95
N ALA A 201 -18.85 -14.69 7.35
CA ALA A 201 -18.33 -14.65 8.72
C ALA A 201 -16.81 -14.62 8.72
N ASN A 202 -16.23 -13.83 9.62
CA ASN A 202 -14.79 -13.84 9.89
C ASN A 202 -14.48 -14.76 11.06
N VAL A 203 -13.54 -15.67 10.86
CA VAL A 203 -13.06 -16.61 11.87
C VAL A 203 -11.73 -16.15 12.41
N HIS A 204 -11.60 -16.09 13.74
CA HIS A 204 -10.39 -15.74 14.45
C HIS A 204 -9.84 -16.98 15.16
N THR A 205 -8.67 -17.47 14.72
CA THR A 205 -8.06 -18.64 15.36
C THR A 205 -6.67 -18.29 15.88
N THR A 206 -6.27 -18.92 16.98
CA THR A 206 -4.88 -18.90 17.45
C THR A 206 -4.08 -19.95 16.68
N GLU A 207 -2.75 -19.82 16.63
CA GLU A 207 -1.85 -20.77 15.91
C GLU A 207 -2.02 -22.23 16.39
N ARG A 208 -2.43 -22.44 17.64
CA ARG A 208 -2.71 -23.78 18.20
C ARG A 208 -4.05 -24.34 17.67
N GLU A 209 -5.06 -23.52 17.57
CA GLU A 209 -6.40 -23.91 17.09
C GLU A 209 -6.42 -24.04 15.56
N TYR A 210 -5.60 -23.27 14.85
CA TYR A 210 -5.50 -23.32 13.39
C TYR A 210 -5.00 -24.66 12.87
N SER A 211 -4.24 -25.42 13.66
CA SER A 211 -3.82 -26.78 13.28
C SER A 211 -4.99 -27.74 13.12
N SER A 212 -6.11 -27.48 13.80
CA SER A 212 -7.35 -28.28 13.75
C SER A 212 -8.48 -27.57 12.98
N LEU A 213 -8.51 -26.23 13.00
CA LEU A 213 -9.54 -25.42 12.37
C LEU A 213 -8.96 -24.63 11.17
N THR A 214 -8.77 -25.32 10.05
CA THR A 214 -8.36 -24.69 8.79
C THR A 214 -9.60 -24.24 7.99
N PRO A 215 -9.49 -23.29 7.03
CA PRO A 215 -10.61 -22.95 6.14
C PRO A 215 -11.24 -24.18 5.51
N LYS A 216 -10.40 -25.12 5.07
CA LYS A 216 -10.87 -26.36 4.42
C LYS A 216 -11.66 -27.26 5.36
N THR A 217 -11.18 -27.45 6.60
CA THR A 217 -11.92 -28.32 7.57
C THR A 217 -13.23 -27.70 7.97
N MET A 218 -13.28 -26.36 8.12
CA MET A 218 -14.50 -25.65 8.44
C MET A 218 -15.51 -25.70 7.27
N VAL A 219 -15.06 -25.47 6.04
CA VAL A 219 -15.92 -25.60 4.85
C VAL A 219 -16.53 -26.99 4.79
N THR A 220 -15.73 -28.06 4.95
CA THR A 220 -16.23 -29.43 4.94
C THR A 220 -17.26 -29.69 6.03
N ALA A 221 -17.00 -29.20 7.27
CA ALA A 221 -17.94 -29.37 8.38
C ALA A 221 -19.27 -28.62 8.15
N LEU A 222 -19.22 -27.46 7.52
CA LEU A 222 -20.40 -26.65 7.22
C LEU A 222 -21.23 -27.26 6.07
N GLU A 223 -20.57 -27.86 5.06
CA GLU A 223 -21.23 -28.53 3.95
C GLU A 223 -21.95 -29.86 4.35
N GLU A 224 -21.64 -30.42 5.52
CA GLU A 224 -22.38 -31.55 6.09
C GLU A 224 -23.77 -31.16 6.62
N LEU A 225 -24.06 -29.87 6.80
CA LEU A 225 -25.36 -29.41 7.26
C LEU A 225 -26.38 -29.43 6.11
N GLU A 226 -27.52 -30.07 6.32
CA GLU A 226 -28.55 -30.35 5.28
C GLU A 226 -29.07 -29.08 4.58
N TYR A 227 -29.04 -27.94 5.23
CA TYR A 227 -29.52 -26.65 4.72
C TYR A 227 -28.43 -25.79 4.08
N VAL A 228 -27.17 -26.23 4.05
CA VAL A 228 -26.07 -25.57 3.38
C VAL A 228 -25.99 -26.02 1.93
N VAL A 229 -26.03 -25.06 1.01
CA VAL A 229 -25.91 -25.29 -0.43
C VAL A 229 -24.45 -25.49 -0.80
N PHE A 230 -23.59 -24.56 -0.33
CA PHE A 230 -22.13 -24.65 -0.41
C PHE A 230 -21.50 -23.68 0.57
N ALA A 231 -20.25 -23.93 0.93
CA ALA A 231 -19.39 -23.02 1.68
C ALA A 231 -18.05 -22.86 0.95
N ILE A 232 -17.47 -21.66 1.03
CA ILE A 232 -16.16 -21.37 0.43
C ILE A 232 -15.37 -20.40 1.31
N GLU A 233 -14.05 -20.45 1.22
CA GLU A 233 -13.20 -19.42 1.80
C GLU A 233 -13.46 -18.08 1.08
N SER A 234 -13.77 -17.05 1.86
CA SER A 234 -13.97 -15.70 1.38
C SER A 234 -12.62 -14.97 1.47
N ILE A 235 -12.10 -14.50 0.33
CA ILE A 235 -10.84 -13.76 0.20
C ILE A 235 -11.03 -12.30 0.61
#